data_cf6e8d9eda5799aa6b74fc443421ddb5
#
_entry.id   cf6e8d9eda5799aa6b74fc443421ddb5
#
_cell.length_a   1.000
_cell.length_b   1.000
_cell.length_c   1.000
_cell.angle_alpha   90.00
_cell.angle_beta   90.00
_cell.angle_gamma   90.00
#
_symmetry.space_group_name_H-M   'P 1'
#
loop_
_entity.id
_entity.type
_entity.pdbx_description
1 polymer ?
#
loop_
_entity_poly.entity_id
_entity_poly.type
_entity_poly.pdbx_seq_one_letter_code
_entity_poly.pdbx_strand_id
1 'polypeptide(L)' 'MAKESPEFKEIVEETMHEYKYGKLKNGSNGKVVKDKKQAIAIALSEARQSGK' A
#
# COMPACT_ATOMS: atom_id res chain seq x y z
N MET A 1 9.98 13.09 -17.11
CA MET A 1 9.63 12.93 -16.88
C MET A 1 9.08 12.54 -16.16
N ALA A 2 8.87 12.11 -15.98
CA ALA A 2 8.22 11.59 -15.37
C ALA A 2 8.05 11.76 -14.31
N LYS A 3 7.75 12.09 -13.99
CA LYS A 3 7.44 12.33 -13.12
C LYS A 3 6.77 11.52 -12.38
N GLU A 4 5.83 11.01 -12.52
CA GLU A 4 5.29 10.19 -11.71
C GLU A 4 6.04 9.06 -11.72
N SER A 5 6.51 8.67 -10.65
CA SER A 5 7.26 7.53 -10.53
C SER A 5 6.39 6.35 -10.71
N PRO A 6 6.66 5.48 -11.59
CA PRO A 6 5.88 4.26 -11.71
C PRO A 6 5.95 3.43 -10.45
N GLU A 7 7.01 3.59 -9.68
CA GLU A 7 7.14 2.84 -8.45
C GLU A 7 6.04 3.16 -7.47
N PHE A 8 5.70 4.45 -7.37
CA PHE A 8 4.65 4.84 -6.46
C PHE A 8 3.35 4.13 -6.81
N LYS A 9 3.01 4.14 -8.07
CA LYS A 9 1.78 3.53 -8.51
C LYS A 9 1.80 2.03 -8.30
N GLU A 10 2.94 1.41 -8.58
CA GLU A 10 3.04 -0.03 -8.42
C GLU A 10 2.89 -0.44 -6.98
N ILE A 11 3.47 0.31 -6.07
CA ILE A 11 3.37 -0.01 -4.66
C ILE A 11 1.91 0.09 -4.20
N VAL A 12 1.23 1.14 -4.63
CA VAL A 12 -0.16 1.30 -4.25
C VAL A 12 -0.99 0.17 -4.82
N GLU A 13 -0.77 -0.19 -6.07
CA GLU A 13 -1.53 -1.26 -6.68
C GLU A 13 -1.26 -2.60 -6.00
N GLU A 14 -0.01 -2.84 -5.68
CA GLU A 14 0.34 -4.07 -5.01
C GLU A 14 -0.31 -4.18 -3.65
N THR A 15 -0.29 -3.09 -2.91
CA THR A 15 -0.90 -3.09 -1.59
C THR A 15 -2.39 -3.31 -1.68
N MET A 16 -3.04 -2.65 -2.62
CA MET A 16 -4.48 -2.84 -2.79
C MET A 16 -4.81 -4.25 -3.25
N HIS A 17 -3.90 -4.83 -4.03
CA HIS A 17 -4.09 -6.21 -4.47
C HIS A 17 -4.06 -7.16 -3.27
N GLU A 18 -3.12 -6.94 -2.38
CA GLU A 18 -3.03 -7.76 -1.18
C GLU A 18 -4.26 -7.58 -0.31
N TYR A 19 -4.74 -6.35 -0.23
CA TYR A 19 -5.93 -6.08 0.55
C TYR A 19 -7.12 -6.88 -0.01
N LYS A 20 -7.24 -6.87 -1.32
CA LYS A 20 -8.34 -7.57 -1.97
C LYS A 20 -8.30 -9.07 -1.71
N TYR A 21 -7.11 -9.61 -1.62
CA TYR A 21 -6.95 -11.04 -1.41
C TYR A 21 -6.81 -11.42 0.05
N GLY A 22 -6.94 -10.44 0.93
CA GLY A 22 -6.87 -10.70 2.35
C GLY A 22 -5.48 -10.99 2.87
N LYS A 23 -4.48 -10.53 2.15
CA LYS A 23 -3.09 -10.77 2.55
C LYS A 23 -2.41 -9.55 3.10
N LEU A 24 -3.08 -8.42 3.09
CA LEU A 24 -2.49 -7.19 3.58
C LEU A 24 -2.59 -7.15 5.09
N LYS A 25 -1.48 -7.00 5.76
CA LYS A 25 -1.46 -6.97 7.20
C LYS A 25 -1.01 -5.64 7.73
N ASN A 26 -1.56 -5.28 8.86
CA ASN A 26 -1.18 -4.05 9.53
C ASN A 26 0.17 -4.27 10.22
N GLY A 27 1.11 -3.40 9.95
CA GLY A 27 2.44 -3.55 10.53
C GLY A 27 2.47 -3.37 12.03
N SER A 28 1.48 -2.69 12.58
CA SER A 28 1.47 -2.44 14.01
C SER A 28 1.05 -3.66 14.81
N ASN A 29 0.03 -4.35 14.36
CA ASN A 29 -0.47 -5.48 15.14
C ASN A 29 -0.52 -6.78 14.37
N GLY A 30 -0.07 -6.79 13.14
CA GLY A 30 -0.02 -8.01 12.34
C GLY A 30 -1.35 -8.57 11.93
N LYS A 31 -2.41 -7.83 12.11
CA LYS A 31 -3.72 -8.30 11.72
C LYS A 31 -4.04 -7.96 10.28
N VAL A 32 -4.83 -8.77 9.65
CA VAL A 32 -5.22 -8.54 8.28
C VAL A 32 -6.06 -7.26 8.20
N VAL A 33 -5.70 -6.40 7.27
CA VAL A 33 -6.42 -5.15 7.08
C VAL A 33 -7.69 -5.44 6.31
N LYS A 34 -8.81 -5.04 6.89
CA LYS A 34 -10.10 -5.23 6.24
C LYS A 34 -10.77 -3.92 5.90
N ASP A 35 -10.15 -2.82 6.27
CA ASP A 35 -10.73 -1.51 6.03
C ASP A 35 -10.08 -0.91 4.81
N LYS A 36 -10.88 -0.51 3.85
CA LYS A 36 -10.35 0.06 2.62
C LYS A 36 -9.55 1.32 2.88
N LYS A 37 -10.05 2.16 3.77
CA LYS A 37 -9.33 3.39 4.08
C LYS A 37 -7.98 3.09 4.69
N GLN A 38 -7.94 2.08 5.53
CA GLN A 38 -6.68 1.71 6.15
C GLN A 38 -5.72 1.14 5.11
N ALA A 39 -6.24 0.37 4.17
CA ALA A 39 -5.41 -0.18 3.12
C ALA A 39 -4.80 0.93 2.29
N ILE A 40 -5.60 1.94 1.97
CA ILE A 40 -5.10 3.07 1.20
C ILE A 40 -4.02 3.81 1.98
N ALA A 41 -4.25 4.01 3.27
CA ALA A 41 -3.26 4.71 4.08
C ALA A 41 -1.94 3.94 4.14
N ILE A 42 -2.03 2.63 4.26
CA ILE A 42 -0.83 1.81 4.28
C ILE A 42 -0.12 1.88 2.95
N ALA A 43 -0.88 1.83 1.86
CA ALA A 43 -0.28 1.89 0.54
C ALA A 43 0.47 3.20 0.33
N LEU A 44 -0.16 4.29 0.72
CA LEU A 44 0.47 5.59 0.56
C LEU A 44 1.71 5.71 1.43
N SER A 45 1.62 5.18 2.63
CA SER A 45 2.75 5.24 3.53
C SER A 45 3.94 4.48 2.96
N GLU A 46 3.70 3.28 2.46
CA GLU A 46 4.77 2.49 1.88
C GLU A 46 5.35 3.14 0.64
N ALA A 47 4.48 3.70 -0.18
CA ALA A 47 4.94 4.32 -1.41
C ALA A 47 5.80 5.54 -1.10
N ARG A 48 5.43 6.28 -0.08
CA ARG A 48 6.19 7.46 0.29
C ARG A 48 7.56 7.07 0.82
N GLN A 49 7.62 6.01 1.59
CA GLN A 49 8.89 5.57 2.12
C GLN A 49 9.79 5.04 1.04
N SER A 50 9.22 4.33 0.09
CA SER A 50 10.01 3.81 -0.99
C SER A 50 10.49 4.88 -1.93
N GLY A 51 9.69 5.89 -2.10
CA GLY A 51 9.98 6.92 -3.07
C GLY A 51 11.01 7.91 -2.63
N LYS A 52 11.59 7.76 -1.40
CA LYS A 52 12.47 8.69 -0.95
C LYS A 52 13.72 8.72 -1.67
#